data_72cee4dec9b9ec793a16f1e785a02ff9
#
_entry.id   72cee4dec9b9ec793a16f1e785a02ff9
#
_cell.length_a   1.000
_cell.length_b   1.000
_cell.length_c   1.000
_cell.angle_alpha   90.00
_cell.angle_beta   90.00
_cell.angle_gamma   90.00
#
_symmetry.space_group_name_H-M   'P 1'
#
loop_
_entity.id
_entity.type
_entity.pdbx_description
1 polymer ?
#
loop_
_entity_poly.entity_id
_entity_poly.type
_entity_poly.pdbx_seq_one_letter_code
_entity_poly.pdbx_strand_id
1 'polypeptide(L)'
;MNNSLGEMIRQIRMERGLSQLQLAELIHVDRSSIANWETGRRLPDADMIKILSNALDTDVSILINASVKQNNSLDVIMIDDERIILTGSIPVLKKILPYATVTGFTKPYEALAFVRKNRVSLAFLDIEMGKVSGLDLCRDLLTINPRMNVIFLTAYPEYSFDAWDTGACGFLLKPISEEAVKKQLAKLRFSLRGGDGV
;
A
#
# COMPACT_ATOMS: atom_id res chain seq x y z
N MET A 1 4.90 -11.41 -12.21
CA MET A 1 3.77 -10.47 -12.20
C MET A 1 2.95 -10.75 -10.95
N ASN A 2 2.82 -9.78 -10.06
CA ASN A 2 2.02 -9.94 -8.84
C ASN A 2 0.59 -9.54 -9.17
N ASN A 3 -0.23 -10.49 -9.60
CA ASN A 3 -1.64 -10.20 -9.86
C ASN A 3 -2.39 -10.08 -8.53
N SER A 4 -3.09 -8.97 -8.33
CA SER A 4 -4.04 -8.81 -7.21
C SER A 4 -5.20 -9.83 -7.35
N LEU A 5 -5.91 -10.11 -6.25
CA LEU A 5 -7.08 -10.99 -6.30
C LEU A 5 -8.08 -10.51 -7.37
N GLY A 6 -8.33 -9.20 -7.47
CA GLY A 6 -9.25 -8.64 -8.45
C GLY A 6 -8.79 -8.85 -9.90
N GLU A 7 -7.49 -8.62 -10.18
CA GLU A 7 -6.91 -8.91 -11.50
C GLU A 7 -6.99 -10.40 -11.84
N MET A 8 -6.78 -11.28 -10.85
CA MET A 8 -6.87 -12.72 -11.05
C MET A 8 -8.31 -13.16 -11.34
N ILE A 9 -9.30 -12.68 -10.58
CA ILE A 9 -10.71 -12.92 -10.85
C ILE A 9 -11.06 -12.49 -12.28
N ARG A 10 -10.64 -11.28 -12.67
CA ARG A 10 -10.87 -10.73 -14.00
C ARG A 10 -10.23 -11.59 -15.08
N GLN A 11 -8.98 -12.00 -14.90
CA GLN A 11 -8.24 -12.81 -15.87
C GLN A 11 -8.92 -14.15 -16.09
N ILE A 12 -9.20 -14.92 -15.01
CA ILE A 12 -9.83 -16.22 -15.10
C ILE A 12 -11.23 -16.12 -15.72
N ARG A 13 -12.02 -15.11 -15.32
CA ARG A 13 -13.33 -14.84 -15.93
C ARG A 13 -13.21 -14.63 -17.45
N MET A 14 -12.24 -13.83 -17.91
CA MET A 14 -12.03 -13.57 -19.33
C MET A 14 -11.55 -14.83 -20.09
N GLU A 15 -10.68 -15.63 -19.48
CA GLU A 15 -10.25 -16.92 -20.03
C GLU A 15 -11.41 -17.90 -20.21
N ARG A 16 -12.43 -17.81 -19.34
CA ARG A 16 -13.68 -18.58 -19.44
C ARG A 16 -14.74 -17.95 -20.38
N GLY A 17 -14.42 -16.83 -21.03
CA GLY A 17 -15.33 -16.13 -21.94
C GLY A 17 -16.55 -15.49 -21.26
N LEU A 18 -16.53 -15.33 -19.94
CA LEU A 18 -17.64 -14.78 -19.17
C LEU A 18 -17.59 -13.24 -19.13
N SER A 19 -18.74 -12.59 -19.30
CA SER A 19 -18.90 -11.18 -18.94
C SER A 19 -19.06 -10.99 -17.43
N GLN A 20 -18.87 -9.79 -16.91
CA GLN A 20 -19.12 -9.48 -15.49
C GLN A 20 -20.58 -9.79 -15.09
N LEU A 21 -21.52 -9.59 -16.00
CA LEU A 21 -22.94 -9.87 -15.77
C LEU A 21 -23.18 -11.37 -15.66
N GLN A 22 -22.65 -12.17 -16.58
CA GLN A 22 -22.78 -13.63 -16.56
C GLN A 22 -22.15 -14.25 -15.31
N LEU A 23 -20.96 -13.78 -14.87
CA LEU A 23 -20.38 -14.26 -13.62
C LEU A 23 -21.23 -13.88 -12.41
N ALA A 24 -21.79 -12.65 -12.39
CA ALA A 24 -22.67 -12.19 -11.32
C ALA A 24 -23.96 -13.05 -11.23
N GLU A 25 -24.56 -13.38 -12.36
CA GLU A 25 -25.72 -14.27 -12.43
C GLU A 25 -25.41 -15.68 -11.93
N LEU A 26 -24.24 -16.24 -12.31
CA LEU A 26 -23.79 -17.57 -11.88
C LEU A 26 -23.64 -17.70 -10.36
N ILE A 27 -23.26 -16.62 -9.68
CA ILE A 27 -23.00 -16.63 -8.24
C ILE A 27 -24.03 -15.83 -7.44
N HIS A 28 -25.13 -15.42 -8.08
CA HIS A 28 -26.27 -14.71 -7.47
C HIS A 28 -25.90 -13.41 -6.74
N VAL A 29 -25.10 -12.56 -7.40
CA VAL A 29 -24.73 -11.24 -6.91
C VAL A 29 -25.02 -10.17 -7.95
N ASP A 30 -24.96 -8.89 -7.57
CA ASP A 30 -25.02 -7.79 -8.52
C ASP A 30 -23.76 -7.68 -9.38
N ARG A 31 -23.89 -7.29 -10.64
CA ARG A 31 -22.76 -6.99 -11.52
C ARG A 31 -21.77 -5.99 -10.89
N SER A 32 -22.28 -5.03 -10.12
CA SER A 32 -21.48 -4.04 -9.40
C SER A 32 -20.53 -4.68 -8.36
N SER A 33 -20.92 -5.80 -7.76
CA SER A 33 -20.06 -6.57 -6.85
C SER A 33 -18.84 -7.12 -7.59
N ILE A 34 -19.06 -7.75 -8.75
CA ILE A 34 -17.96 -8.25 -9.59
C ILE A 34 -17.03 -7.10 -10.01
N ALA A 35 -17.59 -5.96 -10.48
CA ALA A 35 -16.80 -4.81 -10.87
C ALA A 35 -15.98 -4.23 -9.71
N ASN A 36 -16.54 -4.20 -8.49
CA ASN A 36 -15.84 -3.74 -7.30
C ASN A 36 -14.71 -4.71 -6.88
N TRP A 37 -14.93 -6.01 -6.98
CA TRP A 37 -13.90 -7.02 -6.68
C TRP A 37 -12.76 -6.98 -7.71
N GLU A 38 -13.07 -6.92 -9.01
CA GLU A 38 -12.07 -6.84 -10.08
C GLU A 38 -11.22 -5.57 -10.02
N THR A 39 -11.80 -4.46 -9.52
CA THR A 39 -11.08 -3.18 -9.37
C THR A 39 -10.42 -3.02 -7.99
N GLY A 40 -10.60 -4.00 -7.08
CA GLY A 40 -10.04 -3.96 -5.72
C GLY A 40 -10.71 -2.94 -4.79
N ARG A 41 -11.83 -2.31 -5.20
CA ARG A 41 -12.60 -1.37 -4.35
C ARG A 41 -13.23 -2.05 -3.15
N ARG A 42 -13.57 -3.32 -3.29
CA ARG A 42 -14.07 -4.20 -2.23
C ARG A 42 -13.48 -5.59 -2.45
N LEU A 43 -13.25 -6.33 -1.37
CA LEU A 43 -12.82 -7.72 -1.45
C LEU A 43 -14.02 -8.64 -1.21
N PRO A 44 -14.10 -9.79 -1.90
CA PRO A 44 -15.02 -10.85 -1.54
C PRO A 44 -14.61 -11.44 -0.19
N ASP A 45 -15.58 -11.86 0.62
CA ASP A 45 -15.31 -12.62 1.84
C ASP A 45 -14.89 -14.07 1.53
N ALA A 46 -14.54 -14.83 2.57
CA ALA A 46 -14.01 -16.18 2.41
C ALA A 46 -15.02 -17.14 1.75
N ASP A 47 -16.30 -17.01 2.08
CA ASP A 47 -17.36 -17.84 1.49
C ASP A 47 -17.54 -17.49 0.01
N MET A 48 -17.49 -16.20 -0.32
CA MET A 48 -17.58 -15.75 -1.70
C MET A 48 -16.37 -16.15 -2.54
N ILE A 49 -15.15 -16.20 -1.97
CA ILE A 49 -13.96 -16.73 -2.66
C ILE A 49 -14.17 -18.20 -3.04
N LYS A 50 -14.78 -18.99 -2.17
CA LYS A 50 -15.11 -20.40 -2.45
C LYS A 50 -16.16 -20.51 -3.56
N ILE A 51 -17.21 -19.69 -3.53
CA ILE A 51 -18.24 -19.65 -4.57
C ILE A 51 -17.63 -19.24 -5.92
N LEU A 52 -16.78 -18.19 -5.92
CA LEU A 52 -16.05 -17.75 -7.12
C LEU A 52 -15.14 -18.83 -7.69
N SER A 53 -14.43 -19.59 -6.84
CA SER A 53 -13.55 -20.68 -7.31
C SER A 53 -14.34 -21.76 -8.03
N ASN A 54 -15.50 -22.12 -7.51
CA ASN A 54 -16.39 -23.10 -8.15
C ASN A 54 -16.96 -22.57 -9.47
N ALA A 55 -17.47 -21.35 -9.49
CA ALA A 55 -18.06 -20.73 -10.69
C ALA A 55 -17.04 -20.50 -11.81
N LEU A 56 -15.79 -20.23 -11.42
CA LEU A 56 -14.67 -20.03 -12.35
C LEU A 56 -13.91 -21.34 -12.64
N ASP A 57 -14.35 -22.47 -12.08
CA ASP A 57 -13.71 -23.79 -12.21
C ASP A 57 -12.18 -23.69 -12.02
N THR A 58 -11.78 -23.12 -10.88
CA THR A 58 -10.38 -22.92 -10.49
C THR A 58 -10.15 -23.42 -9.07
N ASP A 59 -8.90 -23.76 -8.75
CA ASP A 59 -8.55 -24.17 -7.40
C ASP A 59 -8.72 -22.99 -6.42
N VAL A 60 -9.48 -23.22 -5.35
CA VAL A 60 -9.73 -22.21 -4.32
C VAL A 60 -8.43 -21.66 -3.71
N SER A 61 -7.38 -22.50 -3.64
CA SER A 61 -6.07 -22.09 -3.12
C SER A 61 -5.43 -20.98 -3.95
N ILE A 62 -5.69 -20.90 -5.25
CA ILE A 62 -5.21 -19.86 -6.15
C ILE A 62 -5.81 -18.51 -5.73
N LEU A 63 -7.13 -18.45 -5.54
CA LEU A 63 -7.82 -17.22 -5.12
C LEU A 63 -7.51 -16.86 -3.66
N ILE A 64 -7.43 -17.85 -2.77
CA ILE A 64 -7.04 -17.61 -1.36
C ILE A 64 -5.62 -17.06 -1.29
N ASN A 65 -4.65 -17.65 -2.00
CA ASN A 65 -3.28 -17.16 -2.02
C ASN A 65 -3.17 -15.73 -2.58
N ALA A 66 -3.96 -15.40 -3.59
CA ALA A 66 -4.05 -14.03 -4.11
C ALA A 66 -4.68 -13.08 -3.09
N SER A 67 -5.72 -13.52 -2.38
CA SER A 67 -6.36 -12.75 -1.29
C SER A 67 -5.42 -12.52 -0.11
N VAL A 68 -4.72 -13.56 0.34
CA VAL A 68 -3.73 -13.47 1.43
C VAL A 68 -2.56 -12.57 1.03
N LYS A 69 -2.07 -12.66 -0.21
CA LYS A 69 -1.04 -11.74 -0.73
C LYS A 69 -1.55 -10.30 -0.75
N GLN A 70 -2.77 -10.06 -1.17
CA GLN A 70 -3.37 -8.73 -1.21
C GLN A 70 -3.66 -8.17 0.19
N ASN A 71 -4.14 -9.00 1.13
CA ASN A 71 -4.32 -8.63 2.54
C ASN A 71 -2.99 -8.44 3.28
N ASN A 72 -1.93 -9.12 2.83
CA ASN A 72 -0.58 -9.02 3.40
C ASN A 72 0.35 -8.12 2.56
N SER A 73 -0.12 -7.51 1.46
CA SER A 73 0.70 -6.55 0.73
C SER A 73 0.89 -5.32 1.60
N LEU A 74 2.09 -5.18 2.11
CA LEU A 74 2.53 -3.99 2.80
C LEU A 74 2.88 -2.94 1.74
N ASP A 75 1.97 -2.01 1.48
CA ASP A 75 2.27 -0.88 0.61
C ASP A 75 3.03 0.18 1.40
N VAL A 76 4.23 0.44 0.92
CA VAL A 76 5.15 1.46 1.44
C VAL A 76 5.37 2.49 0.35
N ILE A 77 5.28 3.76 0.69
CA ILE A 77 5.64 4.84 -0.24
C ILE A 77 6.86 5.59 0.25
N MET A 78 7.61 6.12 -0.70
CA MET A 78 8.69 7.06 -0.45
C MET A 78 8.48 8.30 -1.31
N ILE A 79 8.50 9.47 -0.72
CA ILE A 79 8.23 10.75 -1.38
C ILE A 79 9.44 11.65 -1.18
N ASP A 80 10.05 12.08 -2.29
CA ASP A 80 11.24 12.91 -2.31
C ASP A 80 11.34 13.50 -3.72
N ASP A 81 11.44 14.80 -3.86
CA ASP A 81 11.47 15.48 -5.17
C ASP A 81 12.77 15.19 -5.94
N GLU A 82 13.81 14.74 -5.25
CA GLU A 82 15.05 14.30 -5.85
C GLU A 82 15.02 12.82 -6.26
N ARG A 83 14.92 12.56 -7.55
CA ARG A 83 14.90 11.19 -8.09
C ARG A 83 16.13 10.35 -7.68
N ILE A 84 17.29 11.00 -7.48
CA ILE A 84 18.53 10.30 -7.08
C ILE A 84 18.37 9.70 -5.68
N ILE A 85 17.71 10.38 -4.77
CA ILE A 85 17.44 9.90 -3.41
C ILE A 85 16.50 8.69 -3.44
N LEU A 86 15.43 8.74 -4.24
CA LEU A 86 14.54 7.59 -4.44
C LEU A 86 15.31 6.38 -4.98
N THR A 87 16.15 6.59 -6.00
CA THR A 87 16.92 5.51 -6.63
C THR A 87 17.89 4.84 -5.66
N GLY A 88 18.51 5.62 -4.76
CA GLY A 88 19.44 5.08 -3.75
C GLY A 88 18.73 4.43 -2.56
N SER A 89 17.60 4.99 -2.13
CA SER A 89 16.93 4.59 -0.88
C SER A 89 15.96 3.42 -1.07
N ILE A 90 15.23 3.35 -2.17
CA ILE A 90 14.23 2.29 -2.42
C ILE A 90 14.84 0.88 -2.36
N PRO A 91 16.03 0.60 -2.95
CA PRO A 91 16.67 -0.71 -2.80
C PRO A 91 16.95 -1.09 -1.35
N VAL A 92 17.36 -0.11 -0.50
CA VAL A 92 17.59 -0.32 0.93
C VAL A 92 16.28 -0.72 1.62
N LEU A 93 15.19 0.00 1.34
CA LEU A 93 13.88 -0.32 1.90
C LEU A 93 13.37 -1.70 1.46
N LYS A 94 13.53 -2.06 0.18
CA LYS A 94 13.14 -3.38 -0.34
C LYS A 94 13.93 -4.53 0.28
N LYS A 95 15.20 -4.30 0.62
CA LYS A 95 16.02 -5.30 1.33
C LYS A 95 15.53 -5.52 2.76
N ILE A 96 15.10 -4.47 3.45
CA ILE A 96 14.62 -4.52 4.84
C ILE A 96 13.19 -5.03 4.93
N LEU A 97 12.37 -4.67 3.95
CA LEU A 97 10.96 -5.00 3.85
C LEU A 97 10.68 -5.85 2.58
N PRO A 98 11.16 -7.10 2.53
CA PRO A 98 11.10 -7.92 1.30
C PRO A 98 9.67 -8.27 0.89
N TYR A 99 8.69 -8.14 1.82
CA TYR A 99 7.28 -8.40 1.57
C TYR A 99 6.50 -7.13 1.21
N ALA A 100 7.17 -5.96 1.20
CA ALA A 100 6.54 -4.70 0.89
C ALA A 100 6.64 -4.36 -0.60
N THR A 101 5.57 -3.77 -1.12
CA THR A 101 5.63 -3.03 -2.39
C THR A 101 6.06 -1.60 -2.09
N VAL A 102 7.31 -1.25 -2.44
CA VAL A 102 7.84 0.10 -2.20
C VAL A 102 7.72 0.91 -3.49
N THR A 103 6.91 1.97 -3.46
CA THR A 103 6.67 2.88 -4.58
C THR A 103 7.24 4.27 -4.26
N GLY A 104 8.04 4.81 -5.19
CA GLY A 104 8.62 6.15 -5.07
C GLY A 104 7.82 7.21 -5.84
N PHE A 105 7.69 8.39 -5.28
CA PHE A 105 7.04 9.55 -5.89
C PHE A 105 7.94 10.78 -5.81
N THR A 106 8.15 11.45 -6.95
CA THR A 106 8.82 12.75 -6.98
C THR A 106 7.84 13.93 -6.86
N LYS A 107 6.54 13.66 -6.92
CA LYS A 107 5.51 14.68 -6.88
C LYS A 107 4.50 14.38 -5.77
N PRO A 108 4.34 15.26 -4.79
CA PRO A 108 3.43 15.09 -3.67
C PRO A 108 1.99 14.74 -4.05
N TYR A 109 1.45 15.37 -5.11
CA TYR A 109 0.07 15.14 -5.55
C TYR A 109 -0.15 13.72 -6.12
N GLU A 110 0.87 13.11 -6.73
CA GLU A 110 0.80 11.72 -7.22
C GLU A 110 0.74 10.75 -6.04
N ALA A 111 1.52 11.00 -4.98
CA ALA A 111 1.47 10.23 -3.75
C ALA A 111 0.10 10.31 -3.05
N LEU A 112 -0.48 11.52 -2.94
CA LEU A 112 -1.83 11.68 -2.40
C LEU A 112 -2.88 10.95 -3.22
N ALA A 113 -2.80 11.02 -4.56
CA ALA A 113 -3.71 10.30 -5.45
C ALA A 113 -3.57 8.77 -5.30
N PHE A 114 -2.35 8.28 -5.05
CA PHE A 114 -2.07 6.87 -4.80
C PHE A 114 -2.65 6.42 -3.46
N VAL A 115 -2.43 7.17 -2.37
CA VAL A 115 -2.91 6.84 -1.02
C VAL A 115 -4.45 6.80 -0.94
N ARG A 116 -5.13 7.65 -1.71
CA ARG A 116 -6.61 7.62 -1.80
C ARG A 116 -7.16 6.32 -2.42
N LYS A 117 -6.35 5.61 -3.19
CA LYS A 117 -6.75 4.38 -3.92
C LYS A 117 -6.17 3.10 -3.33
N ASN A 118 -5.12 3.20 -2.50
CA ASN A 118 -4.37 2.07 -1.99
C ASN A 118 -4.22 2.15 -0.46
N ARG A 119 -4.15 0.98 0.20
CA ARG A 119 -3.93 0.91 1.65
C ARG A 119 -2.44 1.02 1.96
N VAL A 120 -1.93 2.24 2.03
CA VAL A 120 -0.54 2.50 2.41
C VAL A 120 -0.40 2.45 3.92
N SER A 121 0.52 1.62 4.43
CA SER A 121 0.75 1.43 5.87
C SER A 121 1.96 2.20 6.39
N LEU A 122 2.89 2.57 5.50
CA LEU A 122 4.12 3.27 5.85
C LEU A 122 4.51 4.24 4.73
N ALA A 123 4.81 5.47 5.11
CA ALA A 123 5.36 6.49 4.24
C ALA A 123 6.72 6.97 4.75
N PHE A 124 7.70 7.02 3.86
CA PHE A 124 8.93 7.76 4.05
C PHE A 124 8.81 9.08 3.29
N LEU A 125 9.02 10.19 3.97
CA LEU A 125 8.65 11.51 3.47
C LEU A 125 9.76 12.52 3.68
N ASP A 126 10.25 13.10 2.59
CA ASP A 126 11.15 14.25 2.70
C ASP A 126 10.40 15.48 3.24
N ILE A 127 11.10 16.31 3.99
CA ILE A 127 10.54 17.55 4.57
C ILE A 127 10.60 18.67 3.55
N GLU A 128 11.71 18.83 2.84
CA GLU A 128 11.91 19.91 1.89
C GLU A 128 11.74 19.42 0.44
N MET A 129 10.59 19.70 -0.16
CA MET A 129 10.28 19.32 -1.54
C MET A 129 9.89 20.56 -2.36
N GLY A 130 10.87 21.39 -2.66
CA GLY A 130 10.68 22.60 -3.44
C GLY A 130 9.65 23.57 -2.83
N LYS A 131 8.44 23.66 -3.44
CA LYS A 131 7.36 24.55 -2.95
C LYS A 131 6.40 23.88 -1.96
N VAL A 132 6.50 22.58 -1.76
CA VAL A 132 5.59 21.80 -0.90
C VAL A 132 6.33 21.37 0.34
N SER A 133 5.80 21.75 1.50
CA SER A 133 6.32 21.28 2.79
C SER A 133 5.92 19.83 3.02
N GLY A 134 6.90 18.97 3.32
CA GLY A 134 6.63 17.60 3.75
C GLY A 134 5.83 17.53 5.05
N LEU A 135 5.94 18.54 5.91
CA LEU A 135 5.15 18.63 7.14
C LEU A 135 3.64 18.76 6.83
N ASP A 136 3.27 19.60 5.86
CA ASP A 136 1.88 19.75 5.44
C ASP A 136 1.39 18.49 4.72
N LEU A 137 2.22 17.91 3.84
CA LEU A 137 1.90 16.66 3.18
C LEU A 137 1.69 15.51 4.18
N CYS A 138 2.44 15.47 5.29
CA CYS A 138 2.23 14.50 6.36
C CYS A 138 0.83 14.62 6.96
N ARG A 139 0.37 15.83 7.26
CA ARG A 139 -0.98 16.10 7.78
C ARG A 139 -2.05 15.64 6.80
N ASP A 140 -1.87 15.92 5.50
CA ASP A 140 -2.79 15.48 4.45
C ASP A 140 -2.85 13.94 4.34
N LEU A 141 -1.70 13.26 4.37
CA LEU A 141 -1.62 11.80 4.34
C LEU A 141 -2.32 11.17 5.55
N LEU A 142 -2.10 11.72 6.75
CA LEU A 142 -2.73 11.24 7.98
C LEU A 142 -4.24 11.58 8.06
N THR A 143 -4.69 12.61 7.37
CA THR A 143 -6.13 12.89 7.19
C THR A 143 -6.80 11.82 6.32
N ILE A 144 -6.11 11.33 5.27
CA ILE A 144 -6.63 10.26 4.39
C ILE A 144 -6.57 8.90 5.11
N ASN A 145 -5.46 8.60 5.80
CA ASN A 145 -5.27 7.36 6.54
C ASN A 145 -4.66 7.63 7.93
N PRO A 146 -5.47 7.80 8.97
CA PRO A 146 -4.99 8.08 10.35
C PRO A 146 -4.15 6.95 10.97
N ARG A 147 -4.18 5.74 10.40
CA ARG A 147 -3.38 4.60 10.84
C ARG A 147 -2.10 4.39 10.02
N MET A 148 -1.76 5.31 9.13
CA MET A 148 -0.50 5.28 8.42
C MET A 148 0.65 5.66 9.37
N ASN A 149 1.75 4.92 9.30
CA ASN A 149 2.99 5.36 9.91
C ASN A 149 3.72 6.30 8.93
N VAL A 150 4.17 7.45 9.40
CA VAL A 150 4.98 8.38 8.61
C VAL A 150 6.33 8.54 9.28
N ILE A 151 7.40 8.32 8.52
CA ILE A 151 8.80 8.54 8.94
C ILE A 151 9.37 9.63 8.04
N PHE A 152 9.80 10.73 8.62
CA PHE A 152 10.48 11.77 7.87
C PHE A 152 11.89 11.37 7.49
N LEU A 153 12.31 11.77 6.30
CA LEU A 153 13.68 11.70 5.79
C LEU A 153 14.14 13.11 5.46
N THR A 154 15.25 13.55 6.01
CA THR A 154 15.78 14.88 5.71
C THR A 154 17.29 14.94 5.85
N ALA A 155 17.90 15.90 5.18
CA ALA A 155 19.30 16.27 5.41
C ALA A 155 19.47 17.18 6.63
N TYR A 156 18.39 17.73 7.18
CA TYR A 156 18.38 18.82 8.16
C TYR A 156 17.83 18.36 9.51
N PRO A 157 18.70 18.14 10.52
CA PRO A 157 18.27 17.65 11.85
C PRO A 157 17.36 18.60 12.63
N GLU A 158 17.42 19.91 12.33
CA GLU A 158 16.64 20.97 12.99
C GLU A 158 15.13 20.81 12.84
N TYR A 159 14.66 20.15 11.78
CA TYR A 159 13.23 19.89 11.57
C TYR A 159 12.64 18.81 12.49
N SER A 160 13.46 18.20 13.35
CA SER A 160 13.00 17.13 14.23
C SER A 160 11.86 17.56 15.17
N PHE A 161 11.88 18.80 15.65
CA PHE A 161 10.81 19.33 16.52
C PHE A 161 9.50 19.51 15.76
N ASP A 162 9.54 20.16 14.59
CA ASP A 162 8.35 20.43 13.78
C ASP A 162 7.72 19.13 13.25
N ALA A 163 8.55 18.10 13.03
CA ALA A 163 8.11 16.79 12.59
C ALA A 163 7.17 16.10 13.62
N TRP A 164 7.45 16.24 14.92
CA TRP A 164 6.63 15.63 15.97
C TRP A 164 5.21 16.18 16.04
N ASP A 165 5.02 17.46 15.75
CA ASP A 165 3.69 18.11 15.77
C ASP A 165 2.77 17.68 14.62
N THR A 166 3.31 16.98 13.62
CA THR A 166 2.51 16.47 12.49
C THR A 166 1.79 15.16 12.79
N GLY A 167 2.20 14.44 13.85
CA GLY A 167 1.73 13.09 14.13
C GLY A 167 2.57 11.99 13.46
N ALA A 168 3.70 12.33 12.84
CA ALA A 168 4.67 11.34 12.36
C ALA A 168 5.19 10.46 13.51
N CYS A 169 5.63 9.24 13.19
CA CYS A 169 6.11 8.27 14.17
C CYS A 169 7.64 8.11 14.17
N GLY A 170 8.34 8.76 13.24
CA GLY A 170 9.78 8.62 13.13
C GLY A 170 10.45 9.71 12.30
N PHE A 171 11.78 9.74 12.45
CA PHE A 171 12.64 10.70 11.79
C PHE A 171 14.00 10.04 11.48
N LEU A 172 14.48 10.21 10.26
CA LEU A 172 15.75 9.66 9.79
C LEU A 172 16.54 10.74 9.04
N LEU A 173 17.84 10.74 9.21
CA LEU A 173 18.74 11.57 8.41
C LEU A 173 19.12 10.88 7.12
N LYS A 174 19.21 11.65 6.02
CA LYS A 174 19.77 11.20 4.76
C LYS A 174 21.30 11.19 4.82
N PRO A 175 22.00 10.21 4.19
CA PRO A 175 21.47 9.04 3.52
C PRO A 175 20.98 7.98 4.52
N ILE A 176 19.92 7.24 4.14
CA ILE A 176 19.39 6.18 5.01
C ILE A 176 20.32 4.97 5.06
N SER A 177 20.46 4.39 6.26
CA SER A 177 21.16 3.11 6.46
C SER A 177 20.16 2.01 6.86
N GLU A 178 20.50 0.75 6.58
CA GLU A 178 19.69 -0.39 6.99
C GLU A 178 19.45 -0.41 8.51
N GLU A 179 20.47 -0.11 9.30
CA GLU A 179 20.39 -0.11 10.75
C GLU A 179 19.44 0.98 11.28
N ALA A 180 19.58 2.21 10.75
CA ALA A 180 18.73 3.32 11.15
C ALA A 180 17.25 3.08 10.79
N VAL A 181 16.97 2.54 9.60
CA VAL A 181 15.62 2.17 9.19
C VAL A 181 15.05 1.08 10.10
N LYS A 182 15.78 -0.01 10.36
CA LYS A 182 15.34 -1.09 11.27
C LYS A 182 15.01 -0.58 12.66
N LYS A 183 15.83 0.33 13.19
CA LYS A 183 15.61 0.97 14.50
C LYS A 183 14.32 1.79 14.54
N GLN A 184 13.97 2.48 13.44
CA GLN A 184 12.71 3.23 13.34
C GLN A 184 11.50 2.31 13.16
N LEU A 185 11.63 1.25 12.35
CA LEU A 185 10.56 0.28 12.16
C LEU A 185 10.15 -0.43 13.46
N ALA A 186 11.09 -0.62 14.40
CA ALA A 186 10.81 -1.18 15.73
C ALA A 186 9.99 -0.24 16.64
N LYS A 187 9.82 1.04 16.26
CA LYS A 187 9.12 2.08 17.04
C LYS A 187 7.82 2.56 16.40
N LEU A 188 7.37 1.87 15.35
CA LEU A 188 6.15 2.27 14.65
C LEU A 188 4.94 2.26 15.60
N ARG A 189 4.04 3.24 15.42
CA ARG A 189 2.80 3.38 16.20
C ARG A 189 1.80 2.28 15.88
N PHE A 190 1.72 1.90 14.60
CA PHE A 190 0.80 0.89 14.11
C PHE A 190 1.59 -0.28 13.53
N SER A 191 1.15 -1.50 13.80
CA SER A 191 1.75 -2.70 13.21
C SER A 191 1.64 -2.65 11.68
N LEU A 192 2.72 -3.05 10.99
CA LEU A 192 2.74 -3.17 9.53
C LEU A 192 2.06 -4.46 9.04
N ARG A 193 1.84 -5.43 9.93
CA ARG A 193 1.10 -6.65 9.59
C ARG A 193 -0.38 -6.37 9.75
N GLY A 194 -1.14 -6.55 8.66
CA GLY A 194 -2.60 -6.53 8.72
C GLY A 194 -3.09 -7.71 9.55
N GLY A 195 -3.32 -7.46 10.81
CA GLY A 195 -3.88 -8.40 11.75
C GLY A 195 -4.16 -7.61 13.03
N ASP A 196 -5.43 -7.50 13.37
CA ASP A 196 -5.87 -7.03 14.68
C ASP A 196 -5.20 -7.94 15.72
N GLY A 197 -4.06 -7.49 16.22
CA GLY A 197 -3.40 -8.10 17.36
C GLY A 197 -4.06 -7.56 18.62
N VAL A 198 -4.65 -8.44 19.37
CA VAL A 198 -5.03 -8.34 20.79
C VAL A 198 -3.99 -7.58 21.61
#